data_0fbcb7daedd6d8d9626b02da384d4a81
#
_entry.id   0fbcb7daedd6d8d9626b02da384d4a81
#
_cell.length_a   1.000
_cell.length_b   1.000
_cell.length_c   1.000
_cell.angle_alpha   90.00
_cell.angle_beta   90.00
_cell.angle_gamma   90.00
#
_symmetry.space_group_name_H-M   'P 1'
#
loop_
_entity.id
_entity.type
_entity.pdbx_description
1 polymer ?
#
loop_
_entity_poly.entity_id
_entity_poly.type
_entity_poly.pdbx_seq_one_letter_code
_entity_poly.pdbx_strand_id
1 'polypeptide(L)'
;MARQTFAQTRWLTAWAVALAAGFGSFAAQAQSVEALEWQPGQSMVPTVISTPHNDVRKLLRQAKYAQALLLVNKGLANNPRDPQMRFWQGFLFEQLGQPDMALQVYLNLTQEYPELAEPFNNLGVLYAAKGDYPNAKASLDAALRANPNYAAAHENMGDLLVNMARQSYERSLAVEPKQRDPAQKIERLKPVLSITQGKP
;
A
#
# COMPACT_ATOMS: atom_id res chain seq x y z
N MET A 1 -25.37 -11.67 -21.44
CA MET A 1 -24.08 -10.97 -21.45
C MET A 1 -24.21 -9.62 -20.76
N ALA A 2 -24.37 -9.54 -19.45
CA ALA A 2 -24.40 -8.25 -18.71
C ALA A 2 -24.29 -8.50 -17.18
N ARG A 3 -23.24 -9.13 -16.67
CA ARG A 3 -23.03 -9.27 -15.20
C ARG A 3 -21.57 -9.19 -14.73
N GLN A 4 -20.64 -8.76 -15.59
CA GLN A 4 -19.22 -8.66 -15.18
C GLN A 4 -18.70 -7.23 -14.90
N THR A 5 -19.48 -6.19 -15.16
CA THR A 5 -19.03 -4.80 -15.02
C THR A 5 -19.20 -4.20 -13.62
N PHE A 6 -19.89 -4.87 -12.69
CA PHE A 6 -20.20 -4.28 -11.38
C PHE A 6 -19.14 -4.52 -10.28
N ALA A 7 -18.24 -5.48 -10.45
CA ALA A 7 -17.25 -5.81 -9.42
C ALA A 7 -15.98 -4.93 -9.47
N GLN A 8 -15.61 -4.44 -10.66
CA GLN A 8 -14.39 -3.67 -10.82
C GLN A 8 -14.50 -2.20 -10.38
N THR A 9 -15.68 -1.61 -10.49
CA THR A 9 -15.92 -0.21 -10.09
C THR A 9 -15.97 -0.01 -8.56
N ARG A 10 -16.16 -1.06 -7.77
CA ARG A 10 -16.27 -0.94 -6.30
C ARG A 10 -14.89 -0.82 -5.61
N TRP A 11 -13.81 -1.26 -6.24
CA TRP A 11 -12.46 -1.17 -5.66
C TRP A 11 -11.85 0.23 -5.80
N LEU A 12 -12.15 0.92 -6.91
CA LEU A 12 -11.66 2.29 -7.12
C LEU A 12 -12.35 3.32 -6.21
N THR A 13 -13.60 3.07 -5.79
CA THR A 13 -14.31 3.96 -4.87
C THR A 13 -13.95 3.73 -3.40
N ALA A 14 -13.49 2.54 -3.02
CA ALA A 14 -13.06 2.26 -1.64
C ALA A 14 -11.83 3.07 -1.22
N TRP A 15 -10.93 3.36 -2.16
CA TRP A 15 -9.74 4.17 -1.88
C TRP A 15 -10.03 5.68 -1.77
N ALA A 16 -11.04 6.17 -2.48
CA ALA A 16 -11.44 7.58 -2.42
C ALA A 16 -12.27 7.90 -1.16
N VAL A 17 -13.02 6.92 -0.62
CA VAL A 17 -13.90 7.12 0.54
C VAL A 17 -13.15 6.98 1.86
N ALA A 18 -12.05 6.21 1.93
CA ALA A 18 -11.20 6.13 3.13
C ALA A 18 -10.57 7.49 3.52
N LEU A 19 -10.52 8.44 2.58
CA LEU A 19 -10.04 9.81 2.83
C LEU A 19 -11.08 10.74 3.47
N ALA A 20 -12.38 10.39 3.45
CA ALA A 20 -13.44 11.31 3.91
C ALA A 20 -14.05 10.97 5.28
N ALA A 21 -13.80 9.78 5.85
CA ALA A 21 -14.56 9.30 7.00
C ALA A 21 -13.76 8.97 8.26
N GLY A 22 -12.46 9.28 8.33
CA GLY A 22 -11.64 8.79 9.42
C GLY A 22 -10.73 9.81 10.09
N PHE A 23 -11.28 10.78 10.84
CA PHE A 23 -10.49 11.59 11.79
C PHE A 23 -9.80 10.72 12.88
N GLY A 24 -10.17 9.46 13.04
CA GLY A 24 -9.54 8.50 13.94
C GLY A 24 -8.31 7.80 13.38
N SER A 25 -8.18 7.70 12.04
CA SER A 25 -7.03 7.06 11.38
C SER A 25 -5.89 8.04 11.09
N PHE A 26 -6.09 9.33 11.29
CA PHE A 26 -5.06 10.35 11.03
C PHE A 26 -3.84 10.24 11.96
N ALA A 27 -4.02 9.73 13.18
CA ALA A 27 -2.89 9.47 14.08
C ALA A 27 -2.03 8.28 13.59
N ALA A 28 -2.65 7.26 13.01
CA ALA A 28 -1.95 6.13 12.43
C ALA A 28 -1.27 6.50 11.09
N GLN A 29 -1.91 7.36 10.29
CA GLN A 29 -1.30 7.88 9.06
C GLN A 29 -0.16 8.88 9.33
N ALA A 30 -0.25 9.68 10.41
CA ALA A 30 0.86 10.53 10.83
C ALA A 30 2.07 9.68 11.29
N GLN A 31 1.82 8.54 11.93
CA GLN A 31 2.85 7.57 12.27
C GLN A 31 3.42 6.89 11.02
N SER A 32 2.61 6.65 9.99
CA SER A 32 3.09 6.06 8.74
C SER A 32 3.93 7.04 7.92
N VAL A 33 3.72 8.35 8.03
CA VAL A 33 4.61 9.35 7.40
C VAL A 33 5.98 9.42 8.11
N GLU A 34 6.02 9.17 9.43
CA GLU A 34 7.29 9.02 10.16
C GLU A 34 7.95 7.66 9.88
N ALA A 35 7.17 6.59 9.69
CA ALA A 35 7.67 5.28 9.24
C ALA A 35 8.15 5.27 7.77
N LEU A 36 7.84 6.33 6.99
CA LEU A 36 8.36 6.54 5.64
C LEU A 36 9.83 7.05 5.64
N GLU A 37 10.44 7.21 6.81
CA GLU A 37 11.85 7.57 6.91
C GLU A 37 12.73 6.32 6.89
N TRP A 38 13.31 6.03 5.74
CA TRP A 38 14.46 5.16 5.69
C TRP A 38 15.64 5.85 6.40
N GLN A 39 16.17 5.20 7.43
CA GLN A 39 17.41 5.65 8.09
C GLN A 39 18.58 4.79 7.62
N PRO A 40 19.37 5.24 6.65
CA PRO A 40 20.73 4.71 6.51
C PRO A 40 21.50 5.12 7.74
N GLY A 41 22.29 4.22 8.28
CA GLY A 41 23.03 4.34 9.53
C GLY A 41 23.50 5.76 9.84
N GLN A 42 23.17 6.22 11.04
CA GLN A 42 23.28 7.58 11.55
C GLN A 42 24.55 8.32 11.13
N SER A 43 24.38 9.40 10.38
CA SER A 43 25.34 10.49 10.39
C SER A 43 24.67 11.69 11.04
N MET A 44 25.05 11.94 12.29
CA MET A 44 24.67 13.12 13.04
C MET A 44 25.32 14.36 12.44
N VAL A 45 24.52 15.25 11.85
CA VAL A 45 24.85 16.70 11.86
C VAL A 45 23.56 17.49 11.98
N PRO A 46 23.35 18.27 13.04
CA PRO A 46 22.18 19.16 13.14
C PRO A 46 22.49 20.44 12.35
N THR A 47 22.14 20.47 11.12
CA THR A 47 22.05 21.72 10.38
C THR A 47 20.59 21.91 10.01
N VAL A 48 19.97 22.99 10.52
CA VAL A 48 18.68 23.50 10.10
C VAL A 48 18.84 24.07 8.69
N ILE A 49 19.22 23.23 7.76
CA ILE A 49 19.12 23.48 6.33
C ILE A 49 17.78 22.90 5.95
N SER A 50 16.88 23.75 5.47
CA SER A 50 15.65 23.27 4.80
C SER A 50 16.12 22.37 3.65
N THR A 51 16.16 21.06 3.91
CA THR A 51 16.49 20.09 2.88
C THR A 51 15.22 19.85 2.06
N PRO A 52 15.32 19.58 0.77
CA PRO A 52 14.15 19.22 -0.03
C PRO A 52 13.27 18.13 0.61
N HIS A 53 13.88 17.21 1.35
CA HIS A 53 13.18 16.18 2.13
C HIS A 53 12.28 16.76 3.23
N ASN A 54 12.74 17.76 3.97
CA ASN A 54 11.94 18.38 5.03
C ASN A 54 10.73 19.10 4.47
N ASP A 55 10.89 19.76 3.32
CA ASP A 55 9.78 20.47 2.66
C ASP A 55 8.77 19.49 2.09
N VAL A 56 9.21 18.39 1.47
CA VAL A 56 8.31 17.29 1.03
C VAL A 56 7.55 16.73 2.23
N ARG A 57 8.25 16.38 3.32
CA ARG A 57 7.63 15.85 4.53
C ARG A 57 6.58 16.80 5.12
N LYS A 58 6.84 18.12 5.11
CA LYS A 58 5.88 19.12 5.51
C LYS A 58 4.62 19.12 4.65
N LEU A 59 4.78 19.02 3.33
CA LEU A 59 3.65 18.96 2.38
C LEU A 59 2.85 17.66 2.53
N LEU A 60 3.53 16.53 2.77
CA LEU A 60 2.89 15.24 3.05
C LEU A 60 2.01 15.30 4.30
N ARG A 61 2.52 15.86 5.41
CA ARG A 61 1.73 16.06 6.65
C ARG A 61 0.51 16.99 6.44
N GLN A 62 0.56 17.88 5.45
CA GLN A 62 -0.54 18.76 5.08
C GLN A 62 -1.48 18.17 4.02
N ALA A 63 -1.27 16.92 3.62
CA ALA A 63 -1.97 16.25 2.52
C ALA A 63 -1.94 17.04 1.19
N LYS A 64 -0.92 17.88 0.98
CA LYS A 64 -0.73 18.67 -0.24
C LYS A 64 0.01 17.85 -1.30
N TYR A 65 -0.58 16.74 -1.69
CA TYR A 65 0.07 15.70 -2.49
C TYR A 65 0.57 16.20 -3.87
N ALA A 66 -0.23 16.99 -4.59
CA ALA A 66 0.20 17.53 -5.87
C ALA A 66 1.41 18.46 -5.73
N GLN A 67 1.45 19.31 -4.70
CA GLN A 67 2.61 20.17 -4.46
C GLN A 67 3.83 19.38 -4.01
N ALA A 68 3.63 18.34 -3.18
CA ALA A 68 4.69 17.43 -2.77
C ALA A 68 5.30 16.72 -3.99
N LEU A 69 4.48 16.24 -4.92
CA LEU A 69 4.96 15.56 -6.14
C LEU A 69 5.82 16.47 -7.01
N LEU A 70 5.43 17.75 -7.18
CA LEU A 70 6.25 18.72 -7.92
C LEU A 70 7.62 18.89 -7.27
N LEU A 71 7.67 18.97 -5.94
CA LEU A 71 8.92 19.14 -5.21
C LEU A 71 9.78 17.87 -5.25
N VAL A 72 9.17 16.69 -5.13
CA VAL A 72 9.84 15.39 -5.29
C VAL A 72 10.44 15.27 -6.69
N ASN A 73 9.69 15.59 -7.74
CA ASN A 73 10.19 15.52 -9.12
C ASN A 73 11.36 16.49 -9.36
N LYS A 74 11.32 17.69 -8.78
CA LYS A 74 12.45 18.63 -8.80
C LYS A 74 13.68 18.06 -8.05
N GLY A 75 13.47 17.41 -6.91
CA GLY A 75 14.55 16.73 -6.18
C GLY A 75 15.18 15.61 -6.99
N LEU A 76 14.36 14.77 -7.62
CA LEU A 76 14.80 13.67 -8.47
C LEU A 76 15.49 14.13 -9.77
N ALA A 77 15.19 15.31 -10.29
CA ALA A 77 15.92 15.90 -11.41
C ALA A 77 17.39 16.19 -11.04
N ASN A 78 17.65 16.53 -9.78
CA ASN A 78 19.01 16.79 -9.27
C ASN A 78 19.69 15.51 -8.77
N ASN A 79 18.94 14.60 -8.14
CA ASN A 79 19.43 13.32 -7.65
C ASN A 79 18.46 12.19 -8.02
N PRO A 80 18.59 11.61 -9.22
CA PRO A 80 17.64 10.58 -9.72
C PRO A 80 17.62 9.28 -8.91
N ARG A 81 18.68 9.02 -8.14
CA ARG A 81 18.84 7.79 -7.35
C ARG A 81 18.54 7.95 -5.87
N ASP A 82 17.93 9.06 -5.47
CA ASP A 82 17.50 9.23 -4.08
C ASP A 82 16.36 8.26 -3.75
N PRO A 83 16.57 7.21 -2.95
CA PRO A 83 15.57 6.19 -2.71
C PRO A 83 14.37 6.73 -1.93
N GLN A 84 14.61 7.68 -1.01
CA GLN A 84 13.53 8.30 -0.23
C GLN A 84 12.62 9.16 -1.10
N MET A 85 13.20 9.97 -1.99
CA MET A 85 12.41 10.77 -2.94
C MET A 85 11.63 9.89 -3.91
N ARG A 86 12.23 8.80 -4.40
CA ARG A 86 11.55 7.84 -5.26
C ARG A 86 10.43 7.11 -4.53
N PHE A 87 10.64 6.74 -3.27
CA PHE A 87 9.60 6.13 -2.45
C PHE A 87 8.41 7.09 -2.26
N TRP A 88 8.68 8.35 -1.92
CA TRP A 88 7.63 9.37 -1.85
C TRP A 88 6.93 9.62 -3.19
N GLN A 89 7.65 9.53 -4.30
CA GLN A 89 7.04 9.62 -5.63
C GLN A 89 5.98 8.52 -5.84
N GLY A 90 6.33 7.27 -5.52
CA GLY A 90 5.38 6.15 -5.57
C GLY A 90 4.18 6.38 -4.66
N PHE A 91 4.40 6.73 -3.41
CA PHE A 91 3.34 7.07 -2.47
C PHE A 91 2.42 8.20 -2.98
N LEU A 92 3.01 9.26 -3.52
CA LEU A 92 2.26 10.40 -4.05
C LEU A 92 1.43 10.02 -5.29
N PHE A 93 1.92 9.14 -6.15
CA PHE A 93 1.12 8.59 -7.24
C PHE A 93 -0.08 7.79 -6.73
N GLU A 94 0.07 7.00 -5.67
CA GLU A 94 -1.07 6.33 -5.02
C GLU A 94 -2.09 7.34 -4.51
N GLN A 95 -1.65 8.35 -3.75
CA GLN A 95 -2.54 9.37 -3.18
C GLN A 95 -3.27 10.21 -4.25
N LEU A 96 -2.71 10.32 -5.43
CA LEU A 96 -3.28 11.03 -6.58
C LEU A 96 -4.10 10.10 -7.51
N GLY A 97 -4.36 8.85 -7.11
CA GLY A 97 -5.15 7.91 -7.87
C GLY A 97 -4.45 7.37 -9.14
N GLN A 98 -3.14 7.31 -9.12
CA GLN A 98 -2.30 6.81 -10.21
C GLN A 98 -1.54 5.52 -9.81
N PRO A 99 -2.25 4.43 -9.46
CA PRO A 99 -1.64 3.23 -8.90
C PRO A 99 -0.68 2.51 -9.87
N ASP A 100 -0.88 2.64 -11.18
CA ASP A 100 0.02 2.04 -12.17
C ASP A 100 1.38 2.75 -12.21
N MET A 101 1.41 4.06 -12.02
CA MET A 101 2.65 4.83 -11.90
C MET A 101 3.38 4.47 -10.59
N ALA A 102 2.65 4.36 -9.49
CA ALA A 102 3.20 3.92 -8.21
C ALA A 102 3.83 2.53 -8.32
N LEU A 103 3.13 1.58 -8.97
CA LEU A 103 3.62 0.22 -9.19
C LEU A 103 4.99 0.23 -9.89
N GLN A 104 5.15 1.01 -10.97
CA GLN A 104 6.42 1.10 -11.69
C GLN A 104 7.54 1.67 -10.81
N VAL A 105 7.26 2.70 -10.02
CA VAL A 105 8.24 3.29 -9.12
C VAL A 105 8.70 2.28 -8.08
N TYR A 106 7.78 1.55 -7.45
CA TYR A 106 8.14 0.56 -6.44
C TYR A 106 8.84 -0.66 -7.04
N LEU A 107 8.45 -1.12 -8.23
CA LEU A 107 9.18 -2.18 -8.94
C LEU A 107 10.64 -1.80 -9.17
N ASN A 108 10.90 -0.58 -9.64
CA ASN A 108 12.26 -0.12 -9.85
C ASN A 108 13.02 0.00 -8.52
N LEU A 109 12.36 0.47 -7.44
CA LEU A 109 12.98 0.57 -6.11
C LEU A 109 13.37 -0.80 -5.58
N THR A 110 12.50 -1.81 -5.71
CA THR A 110 12.79 -3.17 -5.20
C THR A 110 13.92 -3.87 -5.96
N GLN A 111 14.17 -3.48 -7.22
CA GLN A 111 15.30 -3.98 -8.00
C GLN A 111 16.62 -3.31 -7.61
N GLU A 112 16.60 -2.00 -7.37
CA GLU A 112 17.79 -1.23 -7.05
C GLU A 112 18.16 -1.26 -5.56
N TYR A 113 17.17 -1.42 -4.68
CA TYR A 113 17.30 -1.39 -3.22
C TYR A 113 16.55 -2.55 -2.57
N PRO A 114 17.01 -3.79 -2.78
CA PRO A 114 16.29 -5.00 -2.29
C PRO A 114 16.26 -5.13 -0.76
N GLU A 115 17.04 -4.32 -0.05
CA GLU A 115 17.05 -4.24 1.42
C GLU A 115 15.90 -3.40 1.99
N LEU A 116 15.21 -2.58 1.18
CA LEU A 116 14.10 -1.74 1.63
C LEU A 116 12.80 -2.54 1.67
N ALA A 117 12.23 -2.71 2.85
CA ALA A 117 10.99 -3.46 3.05
C ALA A 117 9.74 -2.71 2.54
N GLU A 118 9.74 -1.39 2.66
CA GLU A 118 8.58 -0.54 2.40
C GLU A 118 8.10 -0.59 0.94
N PRO A 119 8.97 -0.51 -0.09
CA PRO A 119 8.54 -0.65 -1.48
C PRO A 119 7.91 -2.02 -1.77
N PHE A 120 8.46 -3.09 -1.19
CA PHE A 120 7.88 -4.43 -1.33
C PHE A 120 6.50 -4.53 -0.68
N ASN A 121 6.33 -3.97 0.51
CA ASN A 121 5.04 -3.92 1.18
C ASN A 121 3.99 -3.19 0.31
N ASN A 122 4.34 -2.03 -0.25
CA ASN A 122 3.42 -1.25 -1.07
C ASN A 122 3.10 -1.95 -2.40
N LEU A 123 4.06 -2.66 -3.00
CA LEU A 123 3.79 -3.56 -4.13
C LEU A 123 2.77 -4.63 -3.75
N GLY A 124 2.91 -5.24 -2.58
CA GLY A 124 1.97 -6.24 -2.07
C GLY A 124 0.56 -5.69 -1.99
N VAL A 125 0.39 -4.50 -1.44
CA VAL A 125 -0.91 -3.81 -1.35
C VAL A 125 -1.48 -3.50 -2.74
N LEU A 126 -0.67 -2.97 -3.65
CA LEU A 126 -1.11 -2.65 -5.02
C LEU A 126 -1.52 -3.89 -5.82
N TYR A 127 -0.77 -4.99 -5.71
CA TYR A 127 -1.14 -6.25 -6.34
C TYR A 127 -2.41 -6.85 -5.72
N ALA A 128 -2.56 -6.79 -4.40
CA ALA A 128 -3.77 -7.25 -3.72
C ALA A 128 -5.01 -6.47 -4.18
N ALA A 129 -4.90 -5.15 -4.32
CA ALA A 129 -5.96 -4.28 -4.83
C ALA A 129 -6.37 -4.63 -6.27
N LYS A 130 -5.44 -5.13 -7.09
CA LYS A 130 -5.70 -5.63 -8.44
C LYS A 130 -6.22 -7.08 -8.47
N GLY A 131 -6.32 -7.76 -7.32
CA GLY A 131 -6.69 -9.17 -7.23
C GLY A 131 -5.58 -10.13 -7.63
N ASP A 132 -4.38 -9.63 -7.86
CA ASP A 132 -3.18 -10.43 -8.16
C ASP A 132 -2.55 -10.93 -6.86
N TYR A 133 -3.23 -11.85 -6.21
CA TYR A 133 -2.82 -12.38 -4.90
C TYR A 133 -1.47 -13.12 -4.92
N PRO A 134 -1.09 -13.85 -5.99
CA PRO A 134 0.23 -14.47 -6.07
C PRO A 134 1.37 -13.44 -5.98
N ASN A 135 1.31 -12.37 -6.77
CA ASN A 135 2.32 -11.31 -6.75
C ASN A 135 2.25 -10.47 -5.47
N ALA A 136 1.04 -10.25 -4.91
CA ALA A 136 0.86 -9.62 -3.61
C ALA A 136 1.59 -10.40 -2.51
N LYS A 137 1.38 -11.73 -2.44
CA LYS A 137 2.03 -12.59 -1.46
C LYS A 137 3.55 -12.58 -1.61
N ALA A 138 4.05 -12.74 -2.84
CA ALA A 138 5.48 -12.72 -3.10
C ALA A 138 6.15 -11.40 -2.66
N SER A 139 5.48 -10.28 -2.89
CA SER A 139 5.94 -8.96 -2.48
C SER A 139 5.96 -8.80 -0.96
N LEU A 140 4.88 -9.18 -0.26
CA LEU A 140 4.83 -9.13 1.21
C LEU A 140 5.83 -10.08 1.85
N ASP A 141 6.04 -11.27 1.30
CA ASP A 141 7.10 -12.19 1.74
C ASP A 141 8.48 -11.55 1.57
N ALA A 142 8.72 -10.79 0.49
CA ALA A 142 9.96 -10.06 0.28
C ALA A 142 10.14 -8.93 1.30
N ALA A 143 9.08 -8.17 1.60
CA ALA A 143 9.10 -7.15 2.64
C ALA A 143 9.47 -7.75 4.00
N LEU A 144 8.89 -8.90 4.37
CA LEU A 144 9.17 -9.58 5.64
C LEU A 144 10.55 -10.26 5.66
N ARG A 145 11.13 -10.62 4.51
CA ARG A 145 12.53 -11.04 4.45
C ARG A 145 13.50 -9.88 4.66
N ALA A 146 13.19 -8.70 4.11
CA ALA A 146 13.98 -7.49 4.30
C ALA A 146 13.89 -6.97 5.73
N ASN A 147 12.68 -6.97 6.30
CA ASN A 147 12.44 -6.58 7.69
C ASN A 147 11.42 -7.54 8.35
N PRO A 148 11.88 -8.56 9.10
CA PRO A 148 10.99 -9.51 9.78
C PRO A 148 10.07 -8.91 10.84
N ASN A 149 10.37 -7.72 11.34
CA ASN A 149 9.59 -7.03 12.35
C ASN A 149 8.69 -5.93 11.78
N TYR A 150 8.46 -5.93 10.46
CA TYR A 150 7.64 -4.91 9.81
C TYR A 150 6.15 -5.17 10.05
N ALA A 151 5.59 -4.52 11.06
CA ALA A 151 4.21 -4.73 11.51
C ALA A 151 3.18 -4.54 10.39
N ALA A 152 3.33 -3.48 9.56
CA ALA A 152 2.42 -3.23 8.44
C ALA A 152 2.42 -4.36 7.40
N ALA A 153 3.59 -4.96 7.12
CA ALA A 153 3.65 -6.10 6.20
C ALA A 153 3.00 -7.36 6.78
N HIS A 154 3.10 -7.58 8.09
CA HIS A 154 2.38 -8.67 8.77
C HIS A 154 0.87 -8.45 8.71
N GLU A 155 0.39 -7.24 8.95
CA GLU A 155 -1.03 -6.88 8.85
C GLU A 155 -1.55 -7.08 7.43
N ASN A 156 -0.86 -6.53 6.43
CA ASN A 156 -1.23 -6.67 5.02
C ASN A 156 -1.20 -8.13 4.56
N MET A 157 -0.28 -8.95 5.08
CA MET A 157 -0.25 -10.39 4.83
C MET A 157 -1.48 -11.08 5.42
N GLY A 158 -1.90 -10.70 6.62
CA GLY A 158 -3.13 -11.20 7.24
C GLY A 158 -4.36 -10.90 6.36
N ASP A 159 -4.51 -9.65 5.92
CA ASP A 159 -5.60 -9.21 5.04
C ASP A 159 -5.60 -9.95 3.70
N LEU A 160 -4.43 -10.14 3.11
CA LEU A 160 -4.25 -10.90 1.88
C LEU A 160 -4.71 -12.35 2.05
N LEU A 161 -4.29 -13.02 3.13
CA LEU A 161 -4.64 -14.41 3.41
C LEU A 161 -6.15 -14.59 3.61
N VAL A 162 -6.82 -13.64 4.26
CA VAL A 162 -8.28 -13.65 4.40
C VAL A 162 -8.97 -13.55 3.02
N ASN A 163 -8.48 -12.68 2.14
CA ASN A 163 -9.01 -12.56 0.78
C ASN A 163 -8.75 -13.83 -0.05
N MET A 164 -7.57 -14.42 0.06
CA MET A 164 -7.24 -15.69 -0.60
C MET A 164 -8.10 -16.85 -0.09
N ALA A 165 -8.35 -16.91 1.23
CA ALA A 165 -9.26 -17.91 1.82
C ALA A 165 -10.67 -17.78 1.26
N ARG A 166 -11.22 -16.56 1.22
CA ARG A 166 -12.52 -16.27 0.61
C ARG A 166 -12.57 -16.75 -0.84
N GLN A 167 -11.59 -16.39 -1.65
CA GLN A 167 -11.52 -16.79 -3.06
C GLN A 167 -11.49 -18.31 -3.22
N SER A 168 -10.76 -19.01 -2.33
CA SER A 168 -10.67 -20.48 -2.36
C SER A 168 -12.01 -21.14 -2.02
N TYR A 169 -12.74 -20.60 -1.03
CA TYR A 169 -14.09 -21.08 -0.71
C TYR A 169 -15.10 -20.81 -1.83
N GLU A 170 -15.02 -19.64 -2.47
CA GLU A 170 -15.85 -19.30 -3.64
C GLU A 170 -15.61 -20.29 -4.81
N ARG A 171 -14.35 -20.66 -5.05
CA ARG A 171 -14.00 -21.68 -6.04
C ARG A 171 -14.54 -23.07 -5.68
N SER A 172 -14.49 -23.46 -4.39
CA SER A 172 -15.07 -24.70 -3.91
C SER A 172 -16.56 -24.76 -4.18
N LEU A 173 -17.29 -23.68 -3.90
CA LEU A 173 -18.73 -23.58 -4.18
C LEU A 173 -19.05 -23.56 -5.68
N ALA A 174 -18.15 -23.02 -6.51
CA ALA A 174 -18.32 -23.05 -7.96
C ALA A 174 -18.21 -24.48 -8.51
N VAL A 175 -17.38 -25.33 -7.90
CA VAL A 175 -17.23 -26.74 -8.26
C VAL A 175 -18.36 -27.58 -7.70
N GLU A 176 -18.74 -27.36 -6.45
CA GLU A 176 -19.78 -28.10 -5.76
C GLU A 176 -20.75 -27.15 -5.00
N PRO A 177 -21.79 -26.63 -5.68
CA PRO A 177 -22.65 -25.57 -5.14
C PRO A 177 -23.49 -25.96 -3.91
N LYS A 178 -23.65 -27.27 -3.65
CA LYS A 178 -24.44 -27.76 -2.51
C LYS A 178 -23.66 -27.88 -1.20
N GLN A 179 -22.36 -27.62 -1.21
CA GLN A 179 -21.55 -27.63 0.01
C GLN A 179 -21.94 -26.49 0.94
N ARG A 180 -22.33 -26.83 2.17
CA ARG A 180 -22.72 -25.83 3.18
C ARG A 180 -21.52 -25.24 3.90
N ASP A 181 -20.47 -26.01 4.09
CA ASP A 181 -19.32 -25.63 4.91
C ASP A 181 -18.50 -24.45 4.33
N PRO A 182 -18.13 -24.43 3.01
CA PRO A 182 -17.49 -23.25 2.43
C PRO A 182 -18.35 -21.98 2.49
N ALA A 183 -19.68 -22.11 2.27
CA ALA A 183 -20.58 -20.98 2.37
C ALA A 183 -20.60 -20.36 3.78
N GLN A 184 -20.65 -21.22 4.82
CA GLN A 184 -20.59 -20.75 6.20
C GLN A 184 -19.24 -20.10 6.54
N LYS A 185 -18.13 -20.61 6.01
CA LYS A 185 -16.80 -20.01 6.18
C LYS A 185 -16.72 -18.63 5.56
N ILE A 186 -17.27 -18.44 4.37
CA ILE A 186 -17.35 -17.11 3.72
C ILE A 186 -18.13 -16.13 4.60
N GLU A 187 -19.29 -16.54 5.14
CA GLU A 187 -20.09 -15.69 6.04
C GLU A 187 -19.28 -15.26 7.28
N ARG A 188 -18.51 -16.17 7.85
CA ARG A 188 -17.65 -15.86 9.02
C ARG A 188 -16.49 -14.91 8.70
N LEU A 189 -16.04 -14.83 7.44
CA LEU A 189 -15.01 -13.89 7.01
C LEU A 189 -15.56 -12.48 6.78
N LYS A 190 -16.87 -12.30 6.56
CA LYS A 190 -17.48 -10.99 6.25
C LYS A 190 -17.12 -9.88 7.25
N PRO A 191 -17.16 -10.08 8.58
CA PRO A 191 -16.80 -9.04 9.53
C PRO A 191 -15.35 -8.57 9.36
N VAL A 192 -14.42 -9.49 9.13
CA VAL A 192 -13.00 -9.16 8.93
C VAL A 192 -12.82 -8.42 7.61
N LEU A 193 -13.42 -8.92 6.52
CA LEU A 193 -13.37 -8.29 5.20
C LEU A 193 -13.97 -6.88 5.20
N SER A 194 -14.97 -6.60 6.04
CA SER A 194 -15.56 -5.26 6.14
C SER A 194 -14.62 -4.26 6.81
N ILE A 195 -13.78 -4.71 7.74
CA ILE A 195 -12.76 -3.88 8.40
C ILE A 195 -11.65 -3.56 7.41
N THR A 196 -11.14 -4.56 6.69
CA THR A 196 -10.06 -4.39 5.72
C THR A 196 -10.46 -3.56 4.49
N GLN A 197 -11.75 -3.42 4.22
CA GLN A 197 -12.29 -2.62 3.11
C GLN A 197 -12.65 -1.18 3.48
N GLY A 198 -12.27 -0.70 4.67
CA GLY A 198 -12.47 0.69 5.09
C GLY A 198 -13.94 1.13 5.12
N LYS A 199 -14.85 0.29 5.59
CA LYS A 199 -16.23 0.72 5.85
C LYS A 199 -16.35 1.33 7.24
N PRO A 200 -17.06 2.48 7.33
CA PRO A 200 -17.44 3.06 8.62
C PRO A 200 -18.38 2.14 9.38
#